data_4da28a424d077f61f05a7193fc303e3c
#
_entry.id   4da28a424d077f61f05a7193fc303e3c
#
_cell.length_a   1.000
_cell.length_b   1.000
_cell.length_c   1.000
_cell.angle_alpha   90.00
_cell.angle_beta   90.00
_cell.angle_gamma   90.00
#
_symmetry.space_group_name_H-M   'P 1'
#
loop_
_entity.id
_entity.type
_entity.pdbx_description
1 polymer ?
#
loop_
_entity_poly.entity_id
_entity_poly.type
_entity_poly.pdbx_seq_one_letter_code
_entity_poly.pdbx_strand_id
1 'polypeptide(L)'
;MKGIKTIHIHKKTSQGNSTNLEDKVVVEAPLQIIINYTHKSERRKEILSVTMRTPGDDFNLVTGFLFNEAIISKSRDIVKMRYTSDDESILLAELNEHIEIKIDEIKRNFISNSSCGFCGRLDDVSQKNAFIPAERNLKITASIIQALPALLQSSQSLFSETGGAHAVALVNTKGELLHISEDVGRHNAMDKLIGALAKNPPTYAGFVLTTSRASYEMVQKVISIGINMLAAISAPTGLAVRIADANNVTLLGFVR
;
A
#
# COMPACT_ATOMS: atom_id res chain seq x y z
N MET A 1 13.29 15.26 6.61
CA MET A 1 12.26 14.22 6.41
C MET A 1 12.98 12.98 5.93
N LYS A 2 12.79 11.79 6.55
CA LYS A 2 13.55 10.56 6.23
C LYS A 2 13.41 10.09 4.76
N GLY A 3 12.33 10.45 4.09
CA GLY A 3 12.03 10.02 2.72
C GLY A 3 12.57 10.91 1.59
N ILE A 4 13.34 11.95 1.89
CA ILE A 4 13.82 12.94 0.91
C ILE A 4 15.35 13.07 1.02
N LYS A 5 16.01 13.14 -0.14
CA LYS A 5 17.45 13.39 -0.25
C LYS A 5 17.69 14.57 -1.19
N THR A 6 18.52 15.52 -0.75
CA THR A 6 19.02 16.60 -1.60
C THR A 6 20.19 16.09 -2.45
N ILE A 7 20.17 16.40 -3.74
CA ILE A 7 21.22 16.06 -4.70
C ILE A 7 21.59 17.28 -5.55
N HIS A 8 22.78 17.29 -6.11
CA HIS A 8 23.18 18.29 -7.10
C HIS A 8 22.84 17.77 -8.50
N ILE A 9 22.18 18.60 -9.29
CA ILE A 9 21.78 18.29 -10.67
C ILE A 9 22.30 19.34 -11.66
N HIS A 10 22.45 18.90 -12.91
CA HIS A 10 22.70 19.78 -14.07
C HIS A 10 21.40 19.91 -14.86
N LYS A 11 20.74 21.07 -14.77
CA LYS A 11 19.52 21.35 -15.52
C LYS A 11 19.85 22.04 -16.83
N LYS A 12 19.44 21.43 -17.95
CA LYS A 12 19.48 22.05 -19.29
C LYS A 12 18.12 22.61 -19.66
N THR A 13 18.09 23.86 -20.10
CA THR A 13 16.90 24.47 -20.69
C THR A 13 16.79 24.13 -22.18
N SER A 14 15.60 24.31 -22.76
CA SER A 14 15.37 24.16 -24.20
C SER A 14 16.24 25.12 -25.05
N GLN A 15 16.74 26.20 -24.46
CA GLN A 15 17.62 27.17 -25.10
C GLN A 15 19.12 26.80 -24.99
N GLY A 16 19.44 25.61 -24.43
CA GLY A 16 20.82 25.11 -24.30
C GLY A 16 21.61 25.61 -23.09
N ASN A 17 21.06 26.50 -22.26
CA ASN A 17 21.70 26.95 -21.03
C ASN A 17 21.76 25.82 -20.00
N SER A 18 22.90 25.67 -19.32
CA SER A 18 23.10 24.67 -18.26
C SER A 18 23.32 25.37 -16.94
N THR A 19 22.58 24.98 -15.92
CA THR A 19 22.75 25.48 -14.54
C THR A 19 22.91 24.32 -13.56
N ASN A 20 23.80 24.51 -12.59
CA ASN A 20 23.95 23.61 -11.46
C ASN A 20 23.02 24.09 -10.36
N LEU A 21 22.20 23.21 -9.83
CA LEU A 21 21.31 23.52 -8.71
C LEU A 21 21.12 22.32 -7.80
N GLU A 22 20.66 22.57 -6.60
CA GLU A 22 20.20 21.51 -5.72
C GLU A 22 18.76 21.16 -6.06
N ASP A 23 18.45 19.86 -6.02
CA ASP A 23 17.12 19.33 -6.19
C ASP A 23 16.85 18.24 -5.16
N LYS A 24 15.58 17.92 -4.95
CA LYS A 24 15.15 16.91 -3.98
C LYS A 24 14.60 15.70 -4.69
N VAL A 25 15.06 14.52 -4.29
CA VAL A 25 14.57 13.24 -4.79
C VAL A 25 14.01 12.39 -3.67
N VAL A 26 13.02 11.56 -4.00
CA VAL A 26 12.50 10.57 -3.07
C VAL A 26 13.57 9.52 -2.77
N VAL A 27 13.68 9.13 -1.49
CA VAL A 27 14.58 8.05 -1.09
C VAL A 27 13.91 6.71 -1.37
N GLU A 28 14.63 5.84 -2.07
CA GLU A 28 14.30 4.44 -2.26
C GLU A 28 15.36 3.60 -1.55
N ALA A 29 14.93 2.80 -0.56
CA ALA A 29 15.83 2.01 0.27
C ALA A 29 15.23 0.64 0.58
N PRO A 30 16.07 -0.42 0.70
CA PRO A 30 15.58 -1.76 1.02
C PRO A 30 15.01 -1.81 2.44
N LEU A 31 13.97 -2.63 2.62
CA LEU A 31 13.46 -3.08 3.90
C LEU A 31 13.31 -4.59 3.88
N GLN A 32 14.10 -5.26 4.69
CA GLN A 32 13.98 -6.70 4.93
C GLN A 32 12.95 -6.94 6.04
N ILE A 33 11.91 -7.70 5.74
CA ILE A 33 10.84 -8.07 6.66
C ILE A 33 11.13 -9.46 7.19
N ILE A 34 11.34 -9.54 8.50
CA ILE A 34 11.53 -10.80 9.23
C ILE A 34 10.31 -11.02 10.13
N ILE A 35 9.79 -12.22 10.15
CA ILE A 35 8.75 -12.63 11.10
C ILE A 35 9.31 -13.62 12.13
N ASN A 36 8.80 -13.51 13.36
CA ASN A 36 8.96 -14.51 14.41
C ASN A 36 7.57 -15.11 14.68
N TYR A 37 7.38 -16.38 14.38
CA TYR A 37 6.09 -17.05 14.37
C TYR A 37 6.16 -18.45 14.98
N THR A 38 5.02 -19.07 15.24
CA THR A 38 4.91 -20.46 15.73
C THR A 38 4.72 -21.43 14.55
N HIS A 39 5.49 -22.51 14.54
CA HIS A 39 5.31 -23.65 13.64
C HIS A 39 5.52 -24.95 14.41
N LYS A 40 4.52 -25.81 14.45
CA LYS A 40 4.54 -27.08 15.22
C LYS A 40 5.00 -26.86 16.67
N SER A 41 4.41 -25.86 17.34
CA SER A 41 4.71 -25.46 18.72
C SER A 41 6.12 -24.91 18.98
N GLU A 42 6.92 -24.67 17.94
CA GLU A 42 8.25 -24.06 18.05
C GLU A 42 8.24 -22.63 17.53
N ARG A 43 8.99 -21.73 18.18
CA ARG A 43 9.21 -20.37 17.68
C ARG A 43 10.30 -20.38 16.61
N ARG A 44 9.97 -19.82 15.44
CA ARG A 44 10.87 -19.73 14.29
C ARG A 44 10.96 -18.30 13.77
N LYS A 45 12.15 -17.96 13.29
CA LYS A 45 12.37 -16.70 12.57
C LYS A 45 12.61 -16.99 11.09
N GLU A 46 11.98 -16.18 10.23
CA GLU A 46 12.08 -16.33 8.79
C GLU A 46 12.12 -14.98 8.11
N ILE A 47 12.97 -14.85 7.09
CA ILE A 47 12.92 -13.72 6.17
C ILE A 47 11.72 -13.94 5.25
N LEU A 48 10.76 -13.02 5.31
CA LEU A 48 9.54 -13.13 4.53
C LEU A 48 9.68 -12.44 3.18
N SER A 49 10.24 -11.23 3.17
CA SER A 49 10.39 -10.44 1.95
C SER A 49 11.46 -9.37 2.10
N VAL A 50 11.95 -8.87 0.96
CA VAL A 50 12.70 -7.63 0.87
C VAL A 50 11.96 -6.72 -0.11
N THR A 51 11.60 -5.52 0.32
CA THR A 51 10.93 -4.53 -0.53
C THR A 51 11.74 -3.24 -0.62
N MET A 52 11.72 -2.60 -1.80
CA MET A 52 12.24 -1.25 -1.96
C MET A 52 11.15 -0.26 -1.60
N ARG A 53 11.39 0.59 -0.58
CA ARG A 53 10.37 1.52 -0.06
C ARG A 53 10.94 2.90 0.20
N THR A 54 10.10 3.89 0.35
CA THR A 54 10.47 5.17 0.96
C THR A 54 10.46 5.03 2.48
N PRO A 55 11.60 5.31 3.17
CA PRO A 55 11.70 5.23 4.62
C PRO A 55 10.66 6.09 5.33
N GLY A 56 10.09 5.52 6.38
CA GLY A 56 9.00 6.10 7.17
C GLY A 56 7.73 5.28 7.01
N ASP A 57 6.94 5.23 8.08
CA ASP A 57 5.73 4.42 8.16
C ASP A 57 5.94 2.90 7.97
N ASP A 58 7.17 2.40 8.20
CA ASP A 58 7.53 1.02 7.94
C ASP A 58 6.72 0.02 8.79
N PHE A 59 6.30 0.41 10.00
CA PHE A 59 5.45 -0.43 10.83
C PHE A 59 4.04 -0.58 10.26
N ASN A 60 3.51 0.44 9.62
CA ASN A 60 2.25 0.34 8.89
C ASN A 60 2.44 -0.46 7.61
N LEU A 61 3.53 -0.22 6.85
CA LEU A 61 3.87 -1.01 5.67
C LEU A 61 3.89 -2.52 5.99
N VAL A 62 4.62 -2.93 7.04
CA VAL A 62 4.74 -4.34 7.41
C VAL A 62 3.40 -4.89 7.92
N THR A 63 2.63 -4.12 8.70
CA THR A 63 1.29 -4.56 9.13
C THR A 63 0.37 -4.80 7.95
N GLY A 64 0.31 -3.88 6.99
CA GLY A 64 -0.54 -4.01 5.80
C GLY A 64 -0.07 -5.14 4.89
N PHE A 65 1.23 -5.31 4.71
CA PHE A 65 1.81 -6.41 3.97
C PHE A 65 1.41 -7.77 4.57
N LEU A 66 1.62 -7.97 5.88
CA LEU A 66 1.26 -9.21 6.58
C LEU A 66 -0.25 -9.50 6.49
N PHE A 67 -1.07 -8.47 6.54
CA PHE A 67 -2.51 -8.57 6.39
C PHE A 67 -2.91 -9.00 4.97
N ASN A 68 -2.35 -8.36 3.93
CA ASN A 68 -2.64 -8.68 2.54
C ASN A 68 -2.19 -10.08 2.14
N GLU A 69 -1.07 -10.56 2.71
CA GLU A 69 -0.59 -11.94 2.51
C GLU A 69 -1.34 -12.97 3.38
N ALA A 70 -2.39 -12.54 4.08
CA ALA A 70 -3.20 -13.38 4.97
C ALA A 70 -2.38 -14.09 6.07
N ILE A 71 -1.24 -13.51 6.46
CA ILE A 71 -0.39 -13.99 7.55
C ILE A 71 -1.01 -13.60 8.89
N ILE A 72 -1.62 -12.43 8.95
CA ILE A 72 -2.40 -11.95 10.10
C ILE A 72 -3.82 -11.61 9.66
N SER A 73 -4.75 -11.65 10.59
CA SER A 73 -6.14 -11.23 10.37
C SER A 73 -6.51 -9.93 11.11
N LYS A 74 -5.72 -9.55 12.08
CA LYS A 74 -5.92 -8.34 12.91
C LYS A 74 -4.57 -7.74 13.29
N SER A 75 -4.50 -6.43 13.48
CA SER A 75 -3.26 -5.76 13.89
C SER A 75 -2.70 -6.28 15.22
N ARG A 76 -3.56 -6.70 16.16
CA ARG A 76 -3.17 -7.31 17.46
C ARG A 76 -2.54 -8.69 17.33
N ASP A 77 -2.54 -9.30 16.14
CA ASP A 77 -1.82 -10.55 15.89
C ASP A 77 -0.29 -10.32 15.86
N ILE A 78 0.12 -9.07 15.73
CA ILE A 78 1.50 -8.62 15.89
C ILE A 78 1.68 -8.15 17.35
N VAL A 79 2.50 -8.87 18.10
CA VAL A 79 2.81 -8.54 19.50
C VAL A 79 3.77 -7.36 19.59
N LYS A 80 4.80 -7.36 18.73
CA LYS A 80 5.86 -6.36 18.73
C LYS A 80 6.50 -6.22 17.36
N MET A 81 6.88 -5.01 17.02
CA MET A 81 7.75 -4.72 15.86
C MET A 81 8.93 -3.88 16.31
N ARG A 82 10.09 -4.14 15.74
CA ARG A 82 11.31 -3.34 15.96
C ARG A 82 12.27 -3.47 14.82
N TYR A 83 13.05 -2.44 14.58
CA TYR A 83 14.22 -2.55 13.74
C TYR A 83 15.31 -3.38 14.46
N THR A 84 16.04 -4.15 13.68
CA THR A 84 17.16 -4.97 14.15
C THR A 84 18.50 -4.56 13.53
N SER A 85 18.50 -3.50 12.73
CA SER A 85 19.66 -2.84 12.14
C SER A 85 19.61 -1.34 12.43
N ASP A 86 20.80 -0.71 12.58
CA ASP A 86 20.92 0.72 12.90
C ASP A 86 20.42 1.62 11.76
N ASP A 87 20.51 1.16 10.53
CA ASP A 87 20.07 1.85 9.32
C ASP A 87 18.57 1.68 9.02
N GLU A 88 17.83 1.03 9.93
CA GLU A 88 16.39 0.73 9.76
C GLU A 88 16.07 -0.10 8.49
N SER A 89 17.03 -0.86 7.97
CA SER A 89 16.85 -1.70 6.78
C SER A 89 16.28 -3.08 7.10
N ILE A 90 16.22 -3.49 8.37
CA ILE A 90 15.72 -4.80 8.81
C ILE A 90 14.68 -4.61 9.91
N LEU A 91 13.46 -5.05 9.65
CA LEU A 91 12.35 -5.00 10.59
C LEU A 91 11.90 -6.41 10.98
N LEU A 92 11.90 -6.69 12.29
CA LEU A 92 11.37 -7.91 12.89
C LEU A 92 9.96 -7.67 13.41
N ALA A 93 8.99 -8.46 12.92
CA ALA A 93 7.64 -8.56 13.45
C ALA A 93 7.47 -9.85 14.26
N GLU A 94 7.17 -9.72 15.52
CA GLU A 94 6.89 -10.84 16.43
C GLU A 94 5.39 -11.10 16.44
N LEU A 95 4.98 -12.26 15.93
CA LEU A 95 3.57 -12.65 15.87
C LEU A 95 3.14 -13.37 17.13
N ASN A 96 1.86 -13.30 17.44
CA ASN A 96 1.27 -13.98 18.58
C ASN A 96 1.47 -15.50 18.46
N GLU A 97 1.68 -16.17 19.59
CA GLU A 97 2.02 -17.61 19.63
C GLU A 97 0.94 -18.50 19.05
N HIS A 98 -0.32 -18.07 19.12
CA HIS A 98 -1.44 -18.83 18.53
C HIS A 98 -1.54 -18.70 16.99
N ILE A 99 -0.72 -17.84 16.37
CA ILE A 99 -0.65 -17.71 14.91
C ILE A 99 0.28 -18.78 14.36
N GLU A 100 -0.31 -19.83 13.82
CA GLU A 100 0.43 -20.92 13.15
C GLU A 100 0.52 -20.64 11.65
N ILE A 101 1.74 -20.59 11.12
CA ILE A 101 2.00 -20.24 9.73
C ILE A 101 2.56 -21.44 8.97
N LYS A 102 1.98 -21.73 7.81
CA LYS A 102 2.51 -22.67 6.84
C LYS A 102 3.44 -21.92 5.87
N ILE A 103 4.64 -21.64 6.32
CA ILE A 103 5.60 -20.80 5.60
C ILE A 103 5.90 -21.29 4.18
N ASP A 104 5.88 -22.61 3.94
CA ASP A 104 6.16 -23.18 2.63
C ASP A 104 5.08 -22.85 1.60
N GLU A 105 3.84 -22.65 2.02
CA GLU A 105 2.75 -22.18 1.16
C GLU A 105 2.95 -20.71 0.79
N ILE A 106 3.39 -19.91 1.75
CA ILE A 106 3.66 -18.48 1.56
C ILE A 106 4.89 -18.28 0.65
N LYS A 107 6.00 -18.99 0.93
CA LYS A 107 7.23 -18.88 0.12
C LYS A 107 7.03 -19.27 -1.34
N ARG A 108 6.22 -20.27 -1.65
CA ARG A 108 5.88 -20.62 -3.03
C ARG A 108 5.21 -19.46 -3.77
N ASN A 109 4.39 -18.69 -3.09
CA ASN A 109 3.76 -17.52 -3.65
C ASN A 109 4.77 -16.39 -3.93
N PHE A 110 5.80 -16.22 -3.10
CA PHE A 110 6.84 -15.18 -3.29
C PHE A 110 7.85 -15.52 -4.40
N ILE A 111 8.25 -16.79 -4.55
CA ILE A 111 9.23 -17.20 -5.57
C ILE A 111 8.67 -17.03 -6.98
N SER A 112 7.37 -17.23 -7.17
CA SER A 112 6.72 -16.98 -8.47
C SER A 112 6.57 -15.50 -8.82
N ASN A 113 6.86 -14.57 -7.91
CA ASN A 113 6.51 -13.15 -7.99
C ASN A 113 7.68 -12.19 -8.25
N SER A 114 8.92 -12.68 -8.38
CA SER A 114 10.10 -11.83 -8.52
C SER A 114 10.12 -10.92 -9.76
N SER A 115 9.18 -11.07 -10.69
CA SER A 115 9.10 -10.23 -11.89
C SER A 115 7.72 -9.63 -12.17
N CYS A 116 6.63 -10.05 -11.52
CA CYS A 116 5.26 -9.65 -11.91
C CYS A 116 4.25 -9.41 -10.78
N GLY A 117 4.58 -9.63 -9.50
CA GLY A 117 3.61 -9.43 -8.41
C GLY A 117 2.38 -10.36 -8.47
N PHE A 118 2.46 -11.51 -9.15
CA PHE A 118 1.36 -12.45 -9.30
C PHE A 118 1.30 -13.41 -8.11
N CYS A 119 0.60 -13.07 -7.05
CA CYS A 119 0.21 -13.99 -6.00
C CYS A 119 -0.95 -14.87 -6.46
N GLY A 120 -0.61 -16.12 -6.74
CA GLY A 120 -1.39 -17.11 -7.44
C GLY A 120 -2.72 -17.55 -6.83
N ARG A 121 -3.77 -16.75 -6.86
CA ARG A 121 -5.17 -17.19 -6.87
C ARG A 121 -6.02 -16.13 -7.55
N LEU A 122 -6.31 -16.33 -8.83
CA LEU A 122 -7.25 -15.50 -9.58
C LEU A 122 -8.70 -15.65 -9.08
N ASP A 123 -9.03 -16.77 -8.44
CA ASP A 123 -10.42 -17.16 -8.19
C ASP A 123 -10.90 -17.03 -6.74
N ASP A 124 -10.03 -16.68 -5.78
CA ASP A 124 -10.41 -16.60 -4.36
C ASP A 124 -9.95 -15.29 -3.70
N VAL A 125 -10.43 -14.18 -4.22
CA VAL A 125 -10.33 -12.89 -3.51
C VAL A 125 -11.45 -12.84 -2.47
N SER A 126 -11.23 -13.46 -1.32
CA SER A 126 -12.23 -13.46 -0.26
C SER A 126 -12.04 -12.25 0.66
N GLN A 127 -13.16 -11.63 1.05
CA GLN A 127 -13.22 -10.59 2.09
C GLN A 127 -12.99 -11.18 3.50
N LYS A 128 -12.16 -12.22 3.64
CA LYS A 128 -12.01 -13.01 4.88
C LYS A 128 -11.67 -12.17 6.11
N ASN A 129 -11.04 -11.03 5.93
CA ASN A 129 -10.51 -10.19 7.00
C ASN A 129 -10.98 -8.73 6.92
N ALA A 130 -12.11 -8.46 6.23
CA ALA A 130 -12.63 -7.10 6.11
C ALA A 130 -12.82 -6.44 7.48
N PHE A 131 -12.18 -5.31 7.72
CA PHE A 131 -12.31 -4.53 8.96
C PHE A 131 -12.94 -3.16 8.74
N ILE A 132 -13.21 -2.82 7.48
CA ILE A 132 -13.94 -1.58 7.14
C ILE A 132 -15.40 -1.94 6.92
N PRO A 133 -16.34 -1.15 7.49
CA PRO A 133 -17.76 -1.37 7.26
C PRO A 133 -18.08 -1.34 5.76
N ALA A 134 -18.54 -2.46 5.21
CA ALA A 134 -18.91 -2.54 3.81
C ALA A 134 -20.23 -1.80 3.58
N GLU A 135 -20.19 -0.65 2.92
CA GLU A 135 -21.36 0.02 2.42
C GLU A 135 -21.55 -0.34 0.94
N ARG A 136 -22.50 -1.25 0.67
CA ARG A 136 -22.72 -1.82 -0.67
C ARG A 136 -23.22 -0.80 -1.71
N ASN A 137 -23.65 0.38 -1.30
CA ASN A 137 -24.26 1.40 -2.17
C ASN A 137 -23.66 2.78 -1.88
N LEU A 138 -22.34 2.93 -1.99
CA LEU A 138 -21.70 4.23 -1.92
C LEU A 138 -22.25 5.15 -3.02
N LYS A 139 -22.94 6.22 -2.62
CA LYS A 139 -23.40 7.26 -3.54
C LYS A 139 -22.49 8.46 -3.41
N ILE A 140 -21.76 8.75 -4.48
CA ILE A 140 -20.82 9.87 -4.55
C ILE A 140 -21.16 10.71 -5.76
N THR A 141 -21.23 12.02 -5.60
CA THR A 141 -21.54 12.92 -6.72
C THR A 141 -20.35 13.06 -7.66
N ALA A 142 -20.60 13.30 -8.93
CA ALA A 142 -19.56 13.50 -9.92
C ALA A 142 -18.64 14.69 -9.56
N SER A 143 -19.18 15.73 -8.95
CA SER A 143 -18.41 16.91 -8.50
C SER A 143 -17.37 16.55 -7.43
N ILE A 144 -17.71 15.66 -6.49
CA ILE A 144 -16.73 15.13 -5.52
C ILE A 144 -15.62 14.40 -6.25
N ILE A 145 -15.96 13.46 -7.15
CA ILE A 145 -14.96 12.67 -7.90
C ILE A 145 -14.01 13.58 -8.69
N GLN A 146 -14.52 14.62 -9.35
CA GLN A 146 -13.71 15.59 -10.12
C GLN A 146 -12.77 16.43 -9.24
N ALA A 147 -13.11 16.67 -7.99
CA ALA A 147 -12.28 17.43 -7.05
C ALA A 147 -11.12 16.61 -6.44
N LEU A 148 -11.22 15.27 -6.45
CA LEU A 148 -10.28 14.39 -5.77
C LEU A 148 -8.82 14.52 -6.23
N PRO A 149 -8.49 14.67 -7.54
CA PRO A 149 -7.10 14.78 -7.96
C PRO A 149 -6.39 15.99 -7.36
N ALA A 150 -7.03 17.16 -7.37
CA ALA A 150 -6.48 18.38 -6.81
C ALA A 150 -6.32 18.28 -5.27
N LEU A 151 -7.31 17.70 -4.60
CA LEU A 151 -7.28 17.46 -3.16
C LEU A 151 -6.15 16.52 -2.77
N LEU A 152 -6.00 15.40 -3.50
CA LEU A 152 -4.93 14.44 -3.25
C LEU A 152 -3.56 15.08 -3.48
N GLN A 153 -3.38 15.80 -4.60
CA GLN A 153 -2.13 16.47 -4.94
C GLN A 153 -1.70 17.49 -3.87
N SER A 154 -2.63 18.29 -3.36
CA SER A 154 -2.34 19.28 -2.31
C SER A 154 -1.98 18.63 -0.97
N SER A 155 -2.33 17.38 -0.76
CA SER A 155 -2.09 16.62 0.48
C SER A 155 -0.84 15.74 0.43
N GLN A 156 -0.19 15.62 -0.74
CA GLN A 156 1.01 14.80 -0.95
C GLN A 156 2.28 15.58 -0.59
N SER A 157 2.77 15.43 0.63
CA SER A 157 3.97 16.13 1.11
C SER A 157 5.25 15.63 0.43
N LEU A 158 5.39 14.32 0.25
CA LEU A 158 6.56 13.72 -0.37
C LEU A 158 6.61 14.00 -1.88
N PHE A 159 5.47 13.87 -2.56
CA PHE A 159 5.38 14.16 -3.99
C PHE A 159 5.60 15.64 -4.29
N SER A 160 5.05 16.55 -3.48
CA SER A 160 5.20 17.99 -3.70
C SER A 160 6.65 18.46 -3.67
N GLU A 161 7.50 17.78 -2.90
CA GLU A 161 8.92 18.11 -2.79
C GLU A 161 9.81 17.38 -3.80
N THR A 162 9.40 16.20 -4.28
CA THR A 162 10.29 15.32 -5.06
C THR A 162 9.73 14.92 -6.42
N GLY A 163 8.42 15.00 -6.62
CA GLY A 163 7.75 14.48 -7.82
C GLY A 163 7.79 12.95 -7.98
N GLY A 164 8.40 12.21 -7.04
CA GLY A 164 8.80 10.81 -7.21
C GLY A 164 7.98 9.78 -6.43
N ALA A 165 6.86 10.16 -5.81
CA ALA A 165 6.09 9.26 -4.94
C ALA A 165 4.67 8.99 -5.49
N HIS A 166 4.17 7.79 -5.21
CA HIS A 166 2.75 7.47 -5.31
C HIS A 166 2.04 7.77 -4.00
N ALA A 167 0.74 8.10 -4.10
CA ALA A 167 -0.13 8.21 -2.96
C ALA A 167 -1.33 7.28 -3.07
N VAL A 168 -1.78 6.82 -1.90
CA VAL A 168 -3.04 6.10 -1.71
C VAL A 168 -3.75 6.73 -0.51
N ALA A 169 -5.04 7.04 -0.67
CA ALA A 169 -5.82 7.67 0.37
C ALA A 169 -7.15 6.94 0.61
N LEU A 170 -7.62 6.95 1.85
CA LEU A 170 -9.00 6.65 2.20
C LEU A 170 -9.79 7.96 2.16
N VAL A 171 -10.90 7.96 1.42
CA VAL A 171 -11.79 9.10 1.23
C VAL A 171 -13.20 8.72 1.69
N ASN A 172 -13.88 9.58 2.42
CA ASN A 172 -15.27 9.37 2.79
C ASN A 172 -16.26 9.79 1.68
N THR A 173 -17.53 9.55 1.89
CA THR A 173 -18.61 9.90 0.91
C THR A 173 -18.79 11.38 0.69
N LYS A 174 -18.23 12.26 1.57
CA LYS A 174 -18.25 13.72 1.42
C LYS A 174 -17.04 14.23 0.63
N GLY A 175 -16.10 13.36 0.24
CA GLY A 175 -14.86 13.74 -0.44
C GLY A 175 -13.73 14.17 0.49
N GLU A 176 -13.85 13.95 1.79
CA GLU A 176 -12.80 14.29 2.76
C GLU A 176 -11.76 13.19 2.83
N LEU A 177 -10.47 13.54 2.81
CA LEU A 177 -9.37 12.60 3.03
C LEU A 177 -9.31 12.22 4.50
N LEU A 178 -9.57 10.94 4.79
CA LEU A 178 -9.50 10.39 6.15
C LEU A 178 -8.08 9.96 6.52
N HIS A 179 -7.35 9.43 5.54
CA HIS A 179 -5.96 9.02 5.68
C HIS A 179 -5.25 9.07 4.32
N ILE A 180 -3.97 9.39 4.32
CA ILE A 180 -3.11 9.35 3.13
C ILE A 180 -1.79 8.68 3.47
N SER A 181 -1.29 7.88 2.55
CA SER A 181 0.02 7.24 2.62
C SER A 181 0.78 7.44 1.32
N GLU A 182 2.07 7.76 1.42
CA GLU A 182 2.96 7.97 0.28
C GLU A 182 4.13 6.99 0.32
N ASP A 183 4.55 6.54 -0.87
CA ASP A 183 5.74 5.72 -1.08
C ASP A 183 6.19 5.80 -2.55
N VAL A 184 7.47 5.54 -2.83
CA VAL A 184 7.98 5.38 -4.20
C VAL A 184 7.25 4.23 -4.92
N GLY A 185 6.87 3.18 -4.19
CA GLY A 185 6.12 2.02 -4.67
C GLY A 185 4.63 2.11 -4.38
N ARG A 186 3.77 2.03 -5.41
CA ARG A 186 2.31 2.07 -5.23
C ARG A 186 1.77 0.97 -4.29
N HIS A 187 2.38 -0.23 -4.33
CA HIS A 187 1.98 -1.34 -3.47
C HIS A 187 2.34 -1.05 -2.01
N ASN A 188 3.52 -0.48 -1.76
CA ASN A 188 3.93 -0.07 -0.43
C ASN A 188 3.05 1.07 0.12
N ALA A 189 2.68 2.05 -0.72
CA ALA A 189 1.75 3.10 -0.32
C ALA A 189 0.39 2.51 0.11
N MET A 190 -0.11 1.50 -0.62
CA MET A 190 -1.34 0.79 -0.25
C MET A 190 -1.17 -0.01 1.04
N ASP A 191 -0.05 -0.71 1.23
CA ASP A 191 0.22 -1.46 2.45
C ASP A 191 0.37 -0.54 3.66
N LYS A 192 1.02 0.62 3.52
CA LYS A 192 1.06 1.65 4.56
C LYS A 192 -0.35 2.10 4.97
N LEU A 193 -1.21 2.38 3.99
CA LEU A 193 -2.61 2.74 4.25
C LEU A 193 -3.34 1.61 5.00
N ILE A 194 -3.27 0.39 4.50
CA ILE A 194 -3.96 -0.76 5.09
C ILE A 194 -3.48 -1.00 6.52
N GLY A 195 -2.17 -0.94 6.76
CA GLY A 195 -1.61 -1.11 8.10
C GLY A 195 -2.03 -0.03 9.09
N ALA A 196 -2.14 1.22 8.64
CA ALA A 196 -2.66 2.32 9.46
C ALA A 196 -4.14 2.09 9.82
N LEU A 197 -4.96 1.70 8.84
CA LEU A 197 -6.38 1.40 9.01
C LEU A 197 -6.62 0.14 9.86
N ALA A 198 -5.78 -0.88 9.75
CA ALA A 198 -5.87 -2.09 10.58
C ALA A 198 -5.62 -1.81 12.07
N LYS A 199 -4.83 -0.78 12.40
CA LYS A 199 -4.60 -0.33 13.78
C LYS A 199 -5.75 0.53 14.30
N ASN A 200 -6.28 1.39 13.44
CA ASN A 200 -7.35 2.34 13.75
C ASN A 200 -8.44 2.24 12.67
N PRO A 201 -9.30 1.21 12.70
CA PRO A 201 -10.33 1.04 11.70
C PRO A 201 -11.26 2.26 11.66
N PRO A 202 -11.57 2.79 10.48
CA PRO A 202 -12.53 3.89 10.35
C PRO A 202 -13.92 3.41 10.74
N THR A 203 -14.67 4.29 11.39
CA THR A 203 -16.08 4.06 11.74
C THR A 203 -17.03 4.35 10.59
N TYR A 204 -16.53 4.92 9.50
CA TYR A 204 -17.31 5.35 8.34
C TYR A 204 -16.92 4.56 7.11
N ALA A 205 -17.90 4.33 6.25
CA ALA A 205 -17.66 3.84 4.92
C ALA A 205 -16.88 4.86 4.09
N GLY A 206 -15.99 4.35 3.24
CA GLY A 206 -15.18 5.16 2.36
C GLY A 206 -14.73 4.37 1.14
N PHE A 207 -13.96 5.01 0.31
CA PHE A 207 -13.35 4.41 -0.86
C PHE A 207 -11.86 4.75 -0.95
N VAL A 208 -11.12 3.94 -1.70
CA VAL A 208 -9.70 4.19 -1.93
C VAL A 208 -9.50 5.04 -3.17
N LEU A 209 -8.67 6.07 -3.04
CA LEU A 209 -8.16 6.88 -4.14
C LEU A 209 -6.66 6.63 -4.30
N THR A 210 -6.18 6.45 -5.54
CA THR A 210 -4.74 6.26 -5.81
C THR A 210 -4.27 7.10 -7.00
N THR A 211 -3.03 7.59 -6.92
CA THR A 211 -2.35 8.24 -8.06
C THR A 211 -1.89 7.24 -9.12
N SER A 212 -1.76 5.98 -8.74
CA SER A 212 -1.24 4.92 -9.60
C SER A 212 -2.28 4.38 -10.57
N ARG A 213 -1.85 3.45 -11.43
CA ARG A 213 -2.78 2.60 -12.19
C ARG A 213 -3.57 1.71 -11.23
N ALA A 214 -4.84 1.46 -11.55
CA ALA A 214 -5.61 0.41 -10.92
C ALA A 214 -5.20 -0.94 -11.51
N SER A 215 -4.22 -1.63 -10.91
CA SER A 215 -3.87 -3.01 -11.23
C SER A 215 -4.77 -4.00 -10.49
N TYR A 216 -4.75 -5.26 -10.90
CA TYR A 216 -5.52 -6.31 -10.22
C TYR A 216 -5.14 -6.43 -8.73
N GLU A 217 -3.85 -6.28 -8.40
CA GLU A 217 -3.37 -6.31 -7.00
C GLU A 217 -3.94 -5.17 -6.16
N MET A 218 -4.06 -3.97 -6.74
CA MET A 218 -4.69 -2.84 -6.05
C MET A 218 -6.16 -3.13 -5.76
N VAL A 219 -6.87 -3.74 -6.71
CA VAL A 219 -8.27 -4.16 -6.51
C VAL A 219 -8.36 -5.27 -5.44
N GLN A 220 -7.48 -6.27 -5.49
CA GLN A 220 -7.45 -7.33 -4.46
C GLN A 220 -7.22 -6.77 -3.06
N LYS A 221 -6.27 -5.83 -2.89
CA LYS A 221 -5.99 -5.18 -1.61
C LYS A 221 -7.18 -4.36 -1.10
N VAL A 222 -7.93 -3.71 -1.99
CA VAL A 222 -9.16 -2.99 -1.63
C VAL A 222 -10.25 -3.96 -1.16
N ILE A 223 -10.42 -5.08 -1.87
CA ILE A 223 -11.38 -6.14 -1.49
C ILE A 223 -11.01 -6.75 -0.12
N SER A 224 -9.72 -7.02 0.12
CA SER A 224 -9.26 -7.68 1.35
C SER A 224 -9.63 -6.91 2.61
N ILE A 225 -9.75 -5.59 2.54
CA ILE A 225 -10.12 -4.71 3.65
C ILE A 225 -11.61 -4.35 3.70
N GLY A 226 -12.42 -4.89 2.77
CA GLY A 226 -13.86 -4.68 2.74
C GLY A 226 -14.33 -3.43 2.00
N ILE A 227 -13.46 -2.76 1.26
CA ILE A 227 -13.82 -1.57 0.47
C ILE A 227 -14.37 -2.00 -0.89
N ASN A 228 -15.46 -1.36 -1.33
CA ASN A 228 -16.17 -1.69 -2.57
C ASN A 228 -15.95 -0.68 -3.69
N MET A 229 -15.00 0.26 -3.53
CA MET A 229 -14.71 1.26 -4.57
C MET A 229 -13.24 1.63 -4.56
N LEU A 230 -12.66 1.61 -5.76
CA LEU A 230 -11.30 2.08 -6.05
C LEU A 230 -11.37 3.14 -7.14
N ALA A 231 -10.88 4.35 -6.83
CA ALA A 231 -10.69 5.44 -7.78
C ALA A 231 -9.21 5.60 -8.10
N ALA A 232 -8.86 5.63 -9.38
CA ALA A 232 -7.48 5.77 -9.84
C ALA A 232 -7.34 7.00 -10.77
N ILE A 233 -6.35 7.83 -10.51
CA ILE A 233 -5.99 8.95 -11.39
C ILE A 233 -5.49 8.43 -12.74
N SER A 234 -4.80 7.29 -12.74
CA SER A 234 -4.29 6.65 -13.94
C SER A 234 -5.22 5.53 -14.46
N ALA A 235 -4.77 4.80 -15.48
CA ALA A 235 -5.54 3.77 -16.18
C ALA A 235 -5.81 2.51 -15.34
N PRO A 236 -6.98 1.86 -15.48
CA PRO A 236 -7.17 0.49 -15.03
C PRO A 236 -6.54 -0.52 -15.99
N THR A 237 -6.21 -1.72 -15.48
CA THR A 237 -5.81 -2.87 -16.32
C THR A 237 -7.00 -3.78 -16.61
N GLY A 238 -6.96 -4.52 -17.73
CA GLY A 238 -8.06 -5.43 -18.09
C GLY A 238 -8.35 -6.50 -17.03
N LEU A 239 -7.32 -7.00 -16.34
CA LEU A 239 -7.51 -7.96 -15.25
C LEU A 239 -8.15 -7.29 -14.02
N ALA A 240 -7.74 -6.05 -13.70
CA ALA A 240 -8.38 -5.28 -12.63
C ALA A 240 -9.88 -5.07 -12.85
N VAL A 241 -10.28 -4.77 -14.09
CA VAL A 241 -11.70 -4.61 -14.45
C VAL A 241 -12.47 -5.92 -14.20
N ARG A 242 -11.95 -7.06 -14.67
CA ARG A 242 -12.59 -8.37 -14.47
C ARG A 242 -12.74 -8.74 -12.99
N ILE A 243 -11.70 -8.52 -12.18
CA ILE A 243 -11.73 -8.82 -10.75
C ILE A 243 -12.68 -7.87 -10.02
N ALA A 244 -12.68 -6.58 -10.36
CA ALA A 244 -13.59 -5.61 -9.77
C ALA A 244 -15.07 -5.99 -10.06
N ASP A 245 -15.40 -6.34 -11.30
CA ASP A 245 -16.73 -6.77 -11.71
C ASP A 245 -17.18 -8.04 -10.97
N ALA A 246 -16.32 -9.07 -10.95
CA ALA A 246 -16.60 -10.34 -10.27
C ALA A 246 -16.82 -10.19 -8.74
N ASN A 247 -16.29 -9.14 -8.12
CA ASN A 247 -16.40 -8.89 -6.68
C ASN A 247 -17.29 -7.68 -6.32
N ASN A 248 -18.06 -7.14 -7.27
CA ASN A 248 -18.92 -5.97 -7.09
C ASN A 248 -18.17 -4.74 -6.54
N VAL A 249 -16.93 -4.52 -7.03
CA VAL A 249 -16.14 -3.34 -6.73
C VAL A 249 -16.34 -2.30 -7.81
N THR A 250 -16.74 -1.10 -7.44
CA THR A 250 -16.79 0.05 -8.36
C THR A 250 -15.38 0.50 -8.66
N LEU A 251 -14.98 0.43 -9.94
CA LEU A 251 -13.65 0.82 -10.41
C LEU A 251 -13.73 2.08 -11.27
N LEU A 252 -13.13 3.17 -10.79
CA LEU A 252 -12.99 4.41 -11.54
C LEU A 252 -11.55 4.55 -12.02
N GLY A 253 -11.38 4.74 -13.32
CA GLY A 253 -10.09 5.08 -13.92
C GLY A 253 -10.10 6.47 -14.51
N PHE A 254 -8.89 7.03 -14.74
CA PHE A 254 -8.71 8.36 -15.33
C PHE A 254 -9.47 9.46 -14.61
N VAL A 255 -9.53 9.40 -13.27
CA VAL A 255 -10.18 10.44 -12.45
C VAL A 255 -9.44 11.76 -12.64
N ARG A 256 -10.17 12.76 -13.14
CA ARG A 256 -9.64 14.11 -13.49
C ARG A 256 -10.67 15.19 -13.20
#